data_108aec5c8d7a5cf9bdd9fe8a72cd8643
#
_entry.id   108aec5c8d7a5cf9bdd9fe8a72cd8643
#
_cell.length_a   1.000
_cell.length_b   1.000
_cell.length_c   1.000
_cell.angle_alpha   90.00
_cell.angle_beta   90.00
_cell.angle_gamma   90.00
#
_symmetry.space_group_name_H-M   'P 1'
#
loop_
_entity.id
_entity.type
_entity.pdbx_description
1 polymer ?
#
loop_
_entity_poly.entity_id
_entity_poly.type
_entity_poly.pdbx_seq_one_letter_code
_entity_poly.pdbx_strand_id
1 'polypeptide(L)'
;MNKTIAAIATVLSPLLAVPGYGQLIVAHRGSSHTAPENTLAAFRLAWQEEADAIEGDFYLTKDGEIVCLHDKNTKRTAPGQTVLDVAKSTLAELRGLDVGSWKDKRYAGEKIPTLHEVLATIPPQKKIFIEVKCGPEITPILKKQLEASKLKSEQITIICFDEKVVQECRNEMPQYQANWLTSYKRTKERGVWSPDAEEVVRRVRKSGATGLGTQGNTEVIDERFVDVLRKAGIELHVWTINDAKQALYFSGLEFESITTDKPAEIRAALPDPIDQGGR
;
A
#
# COMPACT_ATOMS: atom_id res chain seq x y z
N MET A 1 11.61 39.64 -50.67
CA MET A 1 10.72 38.86 -49.78
C MET A 1 11.54 37.65 -49.28
N ASN A 2 12.23 37.80 -48.15
CA ASN A 2 13.00 36.72 -47.55
C ASN A 2 12.15 36.02 -46.48
N LYS A 3 11.86 34.73 -46.71
CA LYS A 3 11.20 33.87 -45.70
C LYS A 3 12.27 33.25 -44.83
N THR A 4 12.34 33.69 -43.59
CA THR A 4 13.16 33.07 -42.54
C THR A 4 12.43 31.83 -41.98
N ILE A 5 12.97 30.67 -42.20
CA ILE A 5 12.47 29.39 -41.61
C ILE A 5 13.12 29.26 -40.22
N ALA A 6 12.30 29.34 -39.17
CA ALA A 6 12.74 29.09 -37.83
C ALA A 6 12.79 27.55 -37.59
N ALA A 7 13.96 27.04 -37.33
CA ALA A 7 14.14 25.66 -36.91
C ALA A 7 13.79 25.50 -35.44
N ILE A 8 12.79 24.70 -35.13
CA ILE A 8 12.45 24.30 -33.77
C ILE A 8 13.40 23.17 -33.35
N ALA A 9 14.36 23.50 -32.51
CA ALA A 9 15.21 22.49 -31.87
C ALA A 9 14.43 21.77 -30.75
N THR A 10 14.09 20.52 -30.99
CA THR A 10 13.53 19.65 -29.96
C THR A 10 14.67 19.29 -28.99
N VAL A 11 14.66 19.87 -27.81
CA VAL A 11 15.59 19.50 -26.73
C VAL A 11 15.08 18.20 -26.15
N LEU A 12 15.71 17.08 -26.53
CA LEU A 12 15.60 15.83 -25.77
C LEU A 12 16.32 16.03 -24.44
N SER A 13 15.56 16.22 -23.37
CA SER A 13 16.11 16.11 -22.00
C SER A 13 16.53 14.65 -21.78
N PRO A 14 17.79 14.39 -21.40
CA PRO A 14 18.18 13.05 -20.98
C PRO A 14 17.36 12.69 -19.73
N LEU A 15 16.65 11.57 -19.76
CA LEU A 15 16.16 10.91 -18.56
C LEU A 15 17.40 10.63 -17.69
N LEU A 16 17.59 11.42 -16.65
CA LEU A 16 18.53 11.09 -15.60
C LEU A 16 18.02 9.80 -14.95
N ALA A 17 18.70 8.70 -15.19
CA ALA A 17 18.52 7.47 -14.44
C ALA A 17 18.71 7.81 -12.96
N VAL A 18 17.64 7.80 -12.19
CA VAL A 18 17.69 7.92 -10.74
C VAL A 18 18.51 6.70 -10.26
N PRO A 19 19.55 6.89 -9.40
CA PRO A 19 20.30 5.76 -8.86
C PRO A 19 19.31 4.78 -8.25
N GLY A 20 19.40 3.50 -8.62
CA GLY A 20 18.48 2.46 -8.24
C GLY A 20 18.30 2.41 -6.72
N TYR A 21 17.21 2.96 -6.23
CA TYR A 21 16.68 2.58 -4.93
C TYR A 21 16.27 1.12 -5.07
N GLY A 22 16.91 0.26 -4.27
CA GLY A 22 16.47 -1.12 -4.15
C GLY A 22 14.97 -1.15 -3.89
N GLN A 23 14.33 -2.23 -4.30
CA GLN A 23 12.90 -2.44 -4.14
C GLN A 23 12.46 -2.15 -2.70
N LEU A 24 11.40 -1.35 -2.51
CA LEU A 24 10.89 -0.99 -1.19
C LEU A 24 10.27 -2.21 -0.50
N ILE A 25 10.65 -2.46 0.73
CA ILE A 25 10.00 -3.45 1.59
C ILE A 25 8.94 -2.74 2.43
N VAL A 26 7.69 -3.12 2.21
CA VAL A 26 6.51 -2.58 2.91
C VAL A 26 6.02 -3.60 3.92
N ALA A 27 5.97 -3.23 5.20
CA ALA A 27 5.49 -4.09 6.27
C ALA A 27 3.96 -4.11 6.28
N HIS A 28 3.34 -5.22 5.85
CA HIS A 28 1.90 -5.44 5.75
C HIS A 28 1.25 -5.46 7.14
N ARG A 29 0.45 -4.43 7.44
CA ARG A 29 -0.15 -4.20 8.77
C ARG A 29 0.92 -4.11 9.88
N GLY A 30 2.11 -3.58 9.53
CA GLY A 30 3.32 -3.64 10.33
C GLY A 30 4.04 -4.99 10.19
N SER A 31 4.93 -5.33 11.14
CA SER A 31 5.57 -6.64 11.21
C SER A 31 4.59 -7.69 11.75
N SER A 32 3.53 -7.97 10.97
CA SER A 32 2.34 -8.70 11.40
C SER A 32 2.56 -10.20 11.59
N HIS A 33 3.65 -10.76 11.04
CA HIS A 33 4.03 -12.13 11.36
C HIS A 33 4.39 -12.29 12.85
N THR A 34 5.06 -11.30 13.42
CA THR A 34 5.61 -11.35 14.80
C THR A 34 4.75 -10.60 15.81
N ALA A 35 4.19 -9.46 15.45
CA ALA A 35 3.36 -8.60 16.29
C ALA A 35 1.89 -8.60 15.86
N PRO A 36 0.93 -8.17 16.71
CA PRO A 36 -0.48 -8.10 16.31
C PRO A 36 -0.67 -7.07 15.20
N GLU A 37 -1.28 -7.49 14.09
CA GLU A 37 -1.52 -6.68 12.91
C GLU A 37 -2.21 -5.34 13.23
N ASN A 38 -1.89 -4.29 12.49
CA ASN A 38 -2.53 -2.98 12.60
C ASN A 38 -2.47 -2.35 14.00
N THR A 39 -1.40 -2.62 14.76
CA THR A 39 -1.14 -2.01 16.07
C THR A 39 0.12 -1.16 16.06
N LEU A 40 0.24 -0.25 17.02
CA LEU A 40 1.47 0.55 17.17
C LEU A 40 2.68 -0.34 17.46
N ALA A 41 2.49 -1.47 18.16
CA ALA A 41 3.55 -2.45 18.39
C ALA A 41 4.08 -3.04 17.07
N ALA A 42 3.18 -3.44 16.15
CA ALA A 42 3.57 -3.99 14.86
C ALA A 42 4.29 -2.95 13.97
N PHE A 43 3.81 -1.71 13.96
CA PHE A 43 4.44 -0.63 13.18
C PHE A 43 5.82 -0.24 13.74
N ARG A 44 5.97 -0.14 15.05
CA ARG A 44 7.28 0.12 15.68
C ARG A 44 8.27 -1.02 15.43
N LEU A 45 7.80 -2.27 15.49
CA LEU A 45 8.63 -3.43 15.17
C LEU A 45 9.09 -3.40 13.70
N ALA A 46 8.20 -3.04 12.76
CA ALA A 46 8.56 -2.89 11.35
C ALA A 46 9.71 -1.89 11.14
N TRP A 47 9.71 -0.78 11.89
CA TRP A 47 10.82 0.18 11.85
C TRP A 47 12.13 -0.39 12.43
N GLN A 48 12.05 -1.20 13.49
CA GLN A 48 13.22 -1.89 14.05
C GLN A 48 13.77 -2.97 13.10
N GLU A 49 12.92 -3.57 12.29
CA GLU A 49 13.25 -4.51 11.22
C GLU A 49 13.61 -3.82 9.90
N GLU A 50 13.86 -2.52 9.93
CA GLU A 50 14.35 -1.69 8.82
C GLU A 50 13.42 -1.65 7.59
N ALA A 51 12.11 -1.89 7.75
CA ALA A 51 11.16 -1.71 6.68
C ALA A 51 11.26 -0.29 6.08
N ASP A 52 11.06 -0.15 4.76
CA ASP A 52 11.08 1.15 4.08
C ASP A 52 9.75 1.87 4.20
N ALA A 53 8.69 1.09 4.33
CA ALA A 53 7.35 1.57 4.56
C ALA A 53 6.57 0.63 5.48
N ILE A 54 5.51 1.15 6.08
CA ILE A 54 4.44 0.35 6.67
C ILE A 54 3.22 0.43 5.77
N GLU A 55 2.38 -0.57 5.84
CA GLU A 55 1.03 -0.56 5.32
C GLU A 55 0.06 -0.78 6.47
N GLY A 56 -1.11 -0.13 6.42
CA GLY A 56 -2.18 -0.31 7.40
C GLY A 56 -3.55 -0.09 6.79
N ASP A 57 -4.55 -0.77 7.37
CA ASP A 57 -5.94 -0.79 6.92
C ASP A 57 -6.79 0.22 7.73
N PHE A 58 -7.52 1.10 7.08
CA PHE A 58 -8.22 2.20 7.75
C PHE A 58 -9.72 2.25 7.46
N TYR A 59 -10.49 2.40 8.55
CA TYR A 59 -11.93 2.61 8.53
C TYR A 59 -12.31 3.93 9.20
N LEU A 60 -13.48 4.44 8.82
CA LEU A 60 -14.14 5.54 9.50
C LEU A 60 -15.07 5.00 10.60
N THR A 61 -14.97 5.54 11.82
CA THR A 61 -15.87 5.23 12.96
C THR A 61 -17.17 6.03 12.89
N LYS A 62 -18.14 5.66 13.73
CA LYS A 62 -19.42 6.37 13.88
C LYS A 62 -19.26 7.84 14.24
N ASP A 63 -18.27 8.18 15.04
CA ASP A 63 -17.98 9.54 15.50
C ASP A 63 -16.95 10.30 14.65
N GLY A 64 -16.60 9.74 13.47
CA GLY A 64 -15.78 10.43 12.46
C GLY A 64 -14.28 10.33 12.70
N GLU A 65 -13.81 9.37 13.48
CA GLU A 65 -12.39 9.09 13.65
C GLU A 65 -11.90 8.04 12.63
N ILE A 66 -10.66 8.14 12.18
CA ILE A 66 -10.05 7.13 11.32
C ILE A 66 -9.22 6.19 12.18
N VAL A 67 -9.56 4.90 12.16
CA VAL A 67 -8.93 3.85 12.97
C VAL A 67 -8.34 2.75 12.12
N CYS A 68 -7.29 2.08 12.65
CA CYS A 68 -6.55 1.06 11.94
C CYS A 68 -7.01 -0.34 12.34
N LEU A 69 -7.70 -1.04 11.41
CA LEU A 69 -8.21 -2.39 11.58
C LEU A 69 -8.51 -3.01 10.21
N HIS A 70 -8.17 -4.30 9.98
CA HIS A 70 -8.43 -4.92 8.67
C HIS A 70 -9.90 -5.26 8.43
N ASP A 71 -10.55 -5.90 9.41
CA ASP A 71 -11.92 -6.37 9.27
C ASP A 71 -12.91 -5.26 9.63
N LYS A 72 -14.11 -5.30 9.06
CA LYS A 72 -15.19 -4.37 9.41
C LYS A 72 -15.66 -4.46 10.86
N ASN A 73 -15.21 -5.45 11.62
CA ASN A 73 -15.52 -5.66 13.03
C ASN A 73 -14.34 -6.26 13.79
N THR A 74 -14.43 -6.26 15.11
CA THR A 74 -13.35 -6.63 16.03
C THR A 74 -13.24 -8.12 16.35
N LYS A 75 -14.10 -8.99 15.75
CA LYS A 75 -14.26 -10.40 16.12
C LYS A 75 -12.94 -11.19 16.11
N ARG A 76 -12.12 -10.99 15.09
CA ARG A 76 -10.90 -11.79 14.88
C ARG A 76 -9.74 -11.32 15.76
N THR A 77 -9.60 -10.01 15.93
CA THR A 77 -8.47 -9.40 16.65
C THR A 77 -8.75 -9.09 18.12
N ALA A 78 -10.00 -9.26 18.57
CA ALA A 78 -10.42 -9.15 19.98
C ALA A 78 -11.30 -10.36 20.40
N PRO A 79 -10.81 -11.61 20.26
CA PRO A 79 -11.61 -12.80 20.54
C PRO A 79 -12.01 -12.86 22.02
N GLY A 80 -13.23 -13.33 22.29
CA GLY A 80 -13.78 -13.41 23.66
C GLY A 80 -14.23 -12.08 24.27
N GLN A 81 -14.09 -10.97 23.55
CA GLN A 81 -14.60 -9.66 23.92
C GLN A 81 -15.84 -9.29 23.11
N THR A 82 -16.48 -8.15 23.44
CA THR A 82 -17.62 -7.64 22.67
C THR A 82 -17.23 -7.41 21.22
N VAL A 83 -18.01 -7.99 20.28
CA VAL A 83 -17.80 -7.73 18.86
C VAL A 83 -18.42 -6.40 18.47
N LEU A 84 -17.60 -5.48 17.99
CA LEU A 84 -17.98 -4.14 17.57
C LEU A 84 -17.80 -3.98 16.05
N ASP A 85 -18.84 -3.49 15.37
CA ASP A 85 -18.74 -3.04 13.97
C ASP A 85 -18.10 -1.64 13.96
N VAL A 86 -17.01 -1.45 13.24
CA VAL A 86 -16.26 -0.18 13.24
C VAL A 86 -17.14 1.01 12.86
N ALA A 87 -17.86 0.92 11.75
CA ALA A 87 -18.73 2.01 11.28
C ALA A 87 -19.91 2.33 12.20
N LYS A 88 -20.22 1.49 13.19
CA LYS A 88 -21.31 1.68 14.14
C LYS A 88 -20.84 2.01 15.55
N SER A 89 -19.54 2.00 15.79
CA SER A 89 -18.91 2.20 17.09
C SER A 89 -18.15 3.52 17.13
N THR A 90 -18.06 4.11 18.30
CA THR A 90 -17.19 5.26 18.55
C THR A 90 -15.76 4.82 18.79
N LEU A 91 -14.80 5.74 18.62
CA LEU A 91 -13.40 5.50 18.98
C LEU A 91 -13.26 5.02 20.43
N ALA A 92 -14.00 5.61 21.37
CA ALA A 92 -13.94 5.25 22.79
C ALA A 92 -14.35 3.79 23.04
N GLU A 93 -15.43 3.31 22.39
CA GLU A 93 -15.86 1.91 22.46
C GLU A 93 -14.81 0.97 21.90
N LEU A 94 -14.27 1.26 20.71
CA LEU A 94 -13.23 0.45 20.06
C LEU A 94 -11.95 0.38 20.90
N ARG A 95 -11.54 1.47 21.51
CA ARG A 95 -10.34 1.53 22.37
C ARG A 95 -10.54 0.85 23.74
N GLY A 96 -11.77 0.49 24.11
CA GLY A 96 -12.04 -0.38 25.24
C GLY A 96 -11.47 -1.78 25.08
N LEU A 97 -11.29 -2.26 23.85
CA LEU A 97 -10.85 -3.63 23.56
C LEU A 97 -9.32 -3.80 23.66
N ASP A 98 -8.91 -5.02 23.91
CA ASP A 98 -7.53 -5.49 23.77
C ASP A 98 -7.38 -6.22 22.42
N VAL A 99 -6.58 -5.67 21.52
CA VAL A 99 -6.33 -6.22 20.19
C VAL A 99 -4.92 -6.81 20.03
N GLY A 100 -4.22 -7.02 21.15
CA GLY A 100 -2.87 -7.56 21.17
C GLY A 100 -2.76 -8.98 21.72
N SER A 101 -3.50 -9.29 22.79
CA SER A 101 -3.39 -10.57 23.51
C SER A 101 -3.69 -11.81 22.65
N TRP A 102 -4.47 -11.68 21.58
CA TRP A 102 -4.78 -12.78 20.66
C TRP A 102 -3.55 -13.28 19.91
N LYS A 103 -2.59 -12.40 19.68
CA LYS A 103 -1.34 -12.72 18.99
C LYS A 103 -0.32 -13.36 19.96
N ASP A 104 -0.08 -12.67 21.07
CA ASP A 104 0.82 -13.11 22.15
C ASP A 104 0.53 -12.30 23.42
N LYS A 105 0.64 -12.91 24.59
CA LYS A 105 0.41 -12.25 25.90
C LYS A 105 1.31 -11.04 26.14
N ARG A 106 2.51 -10.99 25.54
CA ARG A 106 3.42 -9.83 25.65
C ARG A 106 2.84 -8.56 25.04
N TYR A 107 1.82 -8.68 24.18
CA TYR A 107 1.11 -7.57 23.56
C TYR A 107 -0.23 -7.25 24.25
N ALA A 108 -0.45 -7.80 25.45
CA ALA A 108 -1.66 -7.52 26.21
C ALA A 108 -1.85 -6.02 26.42
N GLY A 109 -3.07 -5.54 26.18
CA GLY A 109 -3.40 -4.14 26.32
C GLY A 109 -3.19 -3.26 25.08
N GLU A 110 -2.64 -3.80 23.97
CA GLU A 110 -2.60 -3.06 22.70
C GLU A 110 -4.02 -2.62 22.29
N LYS A 111 -4.11 -1.41 21.77
CA LYS A 111 -5.36 -0.77 21.36
C LYS A 111 -5.43 -0.59 19.86
N ILE A 112 -6.65 -0.50 19.34
CA ILE A 112 -6.87 -0.07 17.95
C ILE A 112 -6.36 1.38 17.82
N PRO A 113 -5.31 1.64 17.01
CA PRO A 113 -4.77 2.98 16.87
C PRO A 113 -5.59 3.82 15.91
N THR A 114 -5.53 5.13 16.10
CA THR A 114 -6.02 6.10 15.11
C THR A 114 -4.99 6.31 14.00
N LEU A 115 -5.42 6.81 12.83
CA LEU A 115 -4.50 7.20 11.76
C LEU A 115 -3.46 8.21 12.27
N HIS A 116 -3.87 9.19 13.07
CA HIS A 116 -2.96 10.17 13.65
C HIS A 116 -1.83 9.52 14.47
N GLU A 117 -2.16 8.53 15.31
CA GLU A 117 -1.17 7.81 16.10
C GLU A 117 -0.22 6.98 15.21
N VAL A 118 -0.73 6.37 14.14
CA VAL A 118 0.09 5.63 13.17
C VAL A 118 1.04 6.58 12.44
N LEU A 119 0.54 7.70 11.90
CA LEU A 119 1.36 8.70 11.21
C LEU A 119 2.50 9.24 12.10
N ALA A 120 2.24 9.38 13.41
CA ALA A 120 3.25 9.83 14.38
C ALA A 120 4.39 8.82 14.60
N THR A 121 4.25 7.56 14.18
CA THR A 121 5.34 6.56 14.27
C THR A 121 6.34 6.63 13.13
N ILE A 122 6.01 7.32 12.03
CA ILE A 122 6.76 7.25 10.77
C ILE A 122 8.05 8.06 10.88
N PRO A 123 9.24 7.44 10.75
CA PRO A 123 10.50 8.16 10.78
C PRO A 123 10.68 9.05 9.54
N PRO A 124 11.56 10.05 9.60
CA PRO A 124 11.96 10.79 8.40
C PRO A 124 12.40 9.86 7.26
N GLN A 125 11.99 10.15 6.02
CA GLN A 125 12.31 9.39 4.81
C GLN A 125 11.66 7.99 4.70
N LYS A 126 10.95 7.52 5.72
CA LYS A 126 10.13 6.29 5.64
C LYS A 126 8.73 6.63 5.12
N LYS A 127 8.00 5.62 4.62
CA LYS A 127 6.72 5.79 3.92
C LYS A 127 5.58 5.05 4.62
N ILE A 128 4.35 5.40 4.23
CA ILE A 128 3.14 4.65 4.59
C ILE A 128 2.27 4.40 3.37
N PHE A 129 1.72 3.21 3.30
CA PHE A 129 0.62 2.83 2.43
C PHE A 129 -0.67 2.79 3.28
N ILE A 130 -1.65 3.62 2.94
CA ILE A 130 -2.92 3.76 3.67
C ILE A 130 -4.00 3.03 2.87
N GLU A 131 -4.36 1.80 3.28
CA GLU A 131 -5.48 1.10 2.66
C GLU A 131 -6.80 1.61 3.20
N VAL A 132 -7.61 2.22 2.33
CA VAL A 132 -8.96 2.63 2.67
C VAL A 132 -9.90 1.43 2.54
N LYS A 133 -10.52 1.02 3.65
CA LYS A 133 -11.42 -0.15 3.76
C LYS A 133 -12.90 0.20 3.70
N CYS A 134 -13.26 1.47 3.70
CA CYS A 134 -14.64 1.97 3.61
C CYS A 134 -14.84 2.78 2.32
N GLY A 135 -16.00 3.42 2.18
CA GLY A 135 -16.34 4.20 0.99
C GLY A 135 -15.68 5.60 0.95
N PRO A 136 -16.01 6.41 -0.07
CA PRO A 136 -15.40 7.72 -0.28
C PRO A 136 -15.74 8.75 0.81
N GLU A 137 -16.69 8.45 1.71
CA GLU A 137 -17.03 9.29 2.87
C GLU A 137 -15.86 9.57 3.81
N ILE A 138 -14.81 8.74 3.78
CA ILE A 138 -13.58 8.95 4.54
C ILE A 138 -12.73 10.09 3.99
N THR A 139 -12.82 10.40 2.68
CA THR A 139 -11.89 11.28 1.97
C THR A 139 -11.74 12.68 2.58
N PRO A 140 -12.80 13.41 2.97
CA PRO A 140 -12.64 14.75 3.56
C PRO A 140 -11.88 14.71 4.90
N ILE A 141 -12.10 13.67 5.69
CA ILE A 141 -11.47 13.52 7.01
C ILE A 141 -10.02 13.08 6.83
N LEU A 142 -9.77 12.13 5.91
CA LEU A 142 -8.43 11.68 5.54
C LEU A 142 -7.58 12.87 5.04
N LYS A 143 -8.12 13.68 4.11
CA LYS A 143 -7.46 14.89 3.61
C LYS A 143 -7.02 15.81 4.75
N LYS A 144 -7.95 16.14 5.66
CA LYS A 144 -7.67 17.01 6.80
C LYS A 144 -6.55 16.44 7.68
N GLN A 145 -6.55 15.13 7.96
CA GLN A 145 -5.54 14.51 8.82
C GLN A 145 -4.17 14.43 8.12
N LEU A 146 -4.13 14.14 6.81
CA LEU A 146 -2.89 14.11 6.05
C LEU A 146 -2.26 15.50 5.91
N GLU A 147 -3.05 16.53 5.63
CA GLU A 147 -2.58 17.93 5.56
C GLU A 147 -2.08 18.46 6.93
N ALA A 148 -2.68 17.98 8.03
CA ALA A 148 -2.23 18.31 9.38
C ALA A 148 -0.98 17.51 9.82
N SER A 149 -0.63 16.45 9.10
CA SER A 149 0.55 15.64 9.41
C SER A 149 1.83 16.40 9.03
N LYS A 150 2.96 15.99 9.62
CA LYS A 150 4.29 16.52 9.27
C LYS A 150 4.94 15.78 8.10
N LEU A 151 4.24 14.79 7.53
CA LEU A 151 4.75 13.96 6.44
C LEU A 151 4.68 14.74 5.13
N LYS A 152 5.68 14.52 4.29
CA LYS A 152 5.67 15.02 2.92
C LYS A 152 4.80 14.13 2.04
N SER A 153 4.31 14.67 0.92
CA SER A 153 3.43 13.93 0.01
C SER A 153 4.05 12.64 -0.53
N GLU A 154 5.35 12.64 -0.79
CA GLU A 154 6.10 11.47 -1.29
C GLU A 154 6.25 10.34 -0.25
N GLN A 155 5.92 10.60 1.02
CA GLN A 155 5.91 9.57 2.07
C GLN A 155 4.57 8.83 2.17
N ILE A 156 3.54 9.30 1.47
CA ILE A 156 2.16 8.80 1.61
C ILE A 156 1.67 8.25 0.27
N THR A 157 1.24 7.00 0.28
CA THR A 157 0.51 6.36 -0.82
C THR A 157 -0.83 5.86 -0.31
N ILE A 158 -1.92 6.30 -0.90
CA ILE A 158 -3.27 5.80 -0.60
C ILE A 158 -3.53 4.59 -1.48
N ILE A 159 -4.11 3.54 -0.94
CA ILE A 159 -4.43 2.33 -1.70
C ILE A 159 -5.86 1.88 -1.43
N CYS A 160 -6.58 1.39 -2.43
CA CYS A 160 -7.95 0.91 -2.27
C CYS A 160 -8.37 -0.05 -3.39
N PHE A 161 -9.21 -1.04 -3.06
CA PHE A 161 -9.88 -1.90 -4.05
C PHE A 161 -11.03 -1.21 -4.78
N ASP A 162 -11.68 -0.23 -4.16
CA ASP A 162 -12.77 0.53 -4.77
C ASP A 162 -12.21 1.65 -5.67
N GLU A 163 -12.43 1.53 -6.98
CA GLU A 163 -12.04 2.54 -7.97
C GLU A 163 -12.62 3.93 -7.67
N LYS A 164 -13.82 4.01 -7.04
CA LYS A 164 -14.46 5.29 -6.70
C LYS A 164 -13.70 6.00 -5.58
N VAL A 165 -13.22 5.26 -4.59
CA VAL A 165 -12.39 5.81 -3.50
C VAL A 165 -11.08 6.33 -4.08
N VAL A 166 -10.41 5.55 -4.95
CA VAL A 166 -9.18 5.99 -5.62
C VAL A 166 -9.43 7.27 -6.42
N GLN A 167 -10.51 7.30 -7.22
CA GLN A 167 -10.88 8.47 -8.01
C GLN A 167 -11.13 9.71 -7.14
N GLU A 168 -11.87 9.55 -6.05
CA GLU A 168 -12.15 10.65 -5.11
C GLU A 168 -10.87 11.16 -4.46
N CYS A 169 -10.00 10.26 -4.00
CA CYS A 169 -8.70 10.64 -3.45
C CYS A 169 -7.83 11.39 -4.48
N ARG A 170 -7.83 10.96 -5.74
CA ARG A 170 -7.10 11.66 -6.82
C ARG A 170 -7.66 13.04 -7.13
N ASN A 171 -8.96 13.20 -7.06
CA ASN A 171 -9.62 14.49 -7.28
C ASN A 171 -9.36 15.48 -6.15
N GLU A 172 -9.52 15.02 -4.90
CA GLU A 172 -9.47 15.87 -3.71
C GLU A 172 -8.04 16.09 -3.17
N MET A 173 -7.14 15.15 -3.44
CA MET A 173 -5.77 15.11 -2.90
C MET A 173 -4.75 14.76 -3.98
N PRO A 174 -4.68 15.51 -5.12
CA PRO A 174 -3.82 15.15 -6.26
C PRO A 174 -2.32 15.12 -5.95
N GLN A 175 -1.89 15.71 -4.83
CA GLN A 175 -0.50 15.69 -4.36
C GLN A 175 -0.04 14.33 -3.84
N TYR A 176 -0.96 13.43 -3.44
CA TYR A 176 -0.62 12.10 -2.98
C TYR A 176 -0.76 11.06 -4.10
N GLN A 177 0.09 10.05 -4.07
CA GLN A 177 -0.13 8.84 -4.87
C GLN A 177 -1.38 8.12 -4.39
N ALA A 178 -2.17 7.58 -5.32
CA ALA A 178 -3.29 6.72 -4.99
C ALA A 178 -3.32 5.55 -5.98
N ASN A 179 -3.12 4.31 -5.48
CA ASN A 179 -3.04 3.12 -6.29
C ASN A 179 -4.30 2.28 -6.16
N TRP A 180 -4.73 1.72 -7.28
CA TRP A 180 -5.83 0.77 -7.28
C TRP A 180 -5.33 -0.62 -6.88
N LEU A 181 -6.06 -1.30 -5.98
CA LEU A 181 -5.76 -2.67 -5.57
C LEU A 181 -6.55 -3.69 -6.37
N THR A 182 -5.90 -4.80 -6.76
CA THR A 182 -6.58 -5.89 -7.44
C THR A 182 -6.08 -7.28 -7.01
N SER A 183 -6.99 -8.25 -7.09
CA SER A 183 -6.70 -9.68 -7.03
C SER A 183 -7.31 -10.37 -8.23
N TYR A 184 -6.88 -11.60 -8.49
CA TYR A 184 -7.27 -12.35 -9.68
C TYR A 184 -8.18 -13.51 -9.32
N LYS A 185 -9.16 -13.78 -10.20
CA LYS A 185 -10.04 -14.94 -10.09
C LYS A 185 -10.11 -15.65 -11.43
N ARG A 186 -10.15 -16.97 -11.42
CA ARG A 186 -10.47 -17.75 -12.64
C ARG A 186 -11.94 -17.61 -12.98
N THR A 187 -12.24 -17.24 -14.20
CA THR A 187 -13.61 -17.19 -14.69
C THR A 187 -14.17 -18.62 -14.76
N LYS A 188 -15.43 -18.83 -14.30
CA LYS A 188 -16.04 -20.16 -14.25
C LYS A 188 -16.23 -20.78 -15.64
N GLU A 189 -16.51 -19.93 -16.66
CA GLU A 189 -16.85 -20.38 -18.00
C GLU A 189 -15.64 -20.77 -18.86
N ARG A 190 -14.51 -20.07 -18.71
CA ARG A 190 -13.32 -20.23 -19.56
C ARG A 190 -12.07 -20.65 -18.81
N GLY A 191 -12.11 -20.68 -17.48
CA GLY A 191 -10.95 -21.00 -16.66
C GLY A 191 -9.77 -20.01 -16.78
N VAL A 192 -9.98 -18.83 -17.42
CA VAL A 192 -8.97 -17.79 -17.57
C VAL A 192 -8.97 -16.87 -16.37
N TRP A 193 -7.79 -16.33 -16.05
CA TRP A 193 -7.64 -15.36 -15.00
C TRP A 193 -8.21 -13.99 -15.40
N SER A 194 -8.84 -13.29 -14.47
CA SER A 194 -9.37 -11.94 -14.64
C SER A 194 -9.11 -11.13 -13.36
N PRO A 195 -8.78 -9.82 -13.50
CA PRO A 195 -8.59 -9.09 -14.75
C PRO A 195 -7.32 -9.52 -15.52
N ASP A 196 -7.28 -9.34 -16.83
CA ASP A 196 -6.06 -9.39 -17.64
C ASP A 196 -5.33 -8.03 -17.60
N ALA A 197 -4.12 -7.94 -18.21
CA ALA A 197 -3.31 -6.74 -18.19
C ALA A 197 -4.00 -5.53 -18.84
N GLU A 198 -4.68 -5.73 -19.95
CA GLU A 198 -5.41 -4.68 -20.67
C GLU A 198 -6.60 -4.17 -19.86
N GLU A 199 -7.32 -5.06 -19.17
CA GLU A 199 -8.39 -4.66 -18.26
C GLU A 199 -7.84 -3.87 -17.07
N VAL A 200 -6.72 -4.28 -16.49
CA VAL A 200 -6.03 -3.54 -15.42
C VAL A 200 -5.69 -2.12 -15.90
N VAL A 201 -5.07 -1.97 -17.08
CA VAL A 201 -4.75 -0.65 -17.65
C VAL A 201 -6.01 0.22 -17.78
N ARG A 202 -7.12 -0.35 -18.30
CA ARG A 202 -8.38 0.39 -18.42
C ARG A 202 -8.91 0.88 -17.07
N ARG A 203 -8.85 0.03 -16.04
CA ARG A 203 -9.37 0.35 -14.69
C ARG A 203 -8.50 1.38 -13.97
N VAL A 204 -7.17 1.24 -14.04
CA VAL A 204 -6.22 2.24 -13.52
C VAL A 204 -6.46 3.61 -14.16
N ARG A 205 -6.57 3.67 -15.49
CA ARG A 205 -6.85 4.93 -16.21
C ARG A 205 -8.21 5.52 -15.83
N LYS A 206 -9.23 4.69 -15.73
CA LYS A 206 -10.60 5.12 -15.37
C LYS A 206 -10.66 5.70 -13.96
N SER A 207 -9.98 5.10 -13.00
CA SER A 207 -9.92 5.58 -11.62
C SER A 207 -8.96 6.76 -11.42
N GLY A 208 -8.10 7.07 -12.42
CA GLY A 208 -7.05 8.06 -12.29
C GLY A 208 -5.93 7.64 -11.33
N ALA A 209 -5.84 6.34 -11.01
CA ALA A 209 -4.80 5.82 -10.13
C ALA A 209 -3.40 6.09 -10.67
N THR A 210 -2.43 6.32 -9.78
CA THR A 210 -1.01 6.51 -10.11
C THR A 210 -0.28 5.21 -10.32
N GLY A 211 -0.76 4.11 -9.72
CA GLY A 211 -0.15 2.79 -9.79
C GLY A 211 -1.15 1.67 -9.51
N LEU A 212 -0.63 0.47 -9.55
CA LEU A 212 -1.32 -0.78 -9.26
C LEU A 212 -0.71 -1.46 -8.03
N GLY A 213 -1.53 -1.77 -7.01
CA GLY A 213 -1.17 -2.75 -5.99
C GLY A 213 -1.83 -4.09 -6.31
N THR A 214 -1.04 -5.11 -6.58
CA THR A 214 -1.56 -6.38 -7.08
C THR A 214 -1.24 -7.57 -6.19
N GLN A 215 -2.19 -8.51 -6.08
CA GLN A 215 -1.93 -9.81 -5.46
C GLN A 215 -0.81 -10.52 -6.21
N GLY A 216 0.15 -11.11 -5.47
CA GLY A 216 1.29 -11.84 -6.02
C GLY A 216 0.91 -13.19 -6.62
N ASN A 217 0.26 -13.18 -7.77
CA ASN A 217 -0.13 -14.40 -8.50
C ASN A 217 0.80 -14.63 -9.70
N THR A 218 1.76 -15.54 -9.56
CA THR A 218 2.75 -15.87 -10.60
C THR A 218 2.18 -16.62 -11.81
N GLU A 219 0.93 -17.11 -11.74
CA GLU A 219 0.23 -17.67 -12.91
C GLU A 219 -0.36 -16.57 -13.82
N VAL A 220 -0.41 -15.32 -13.33
CA VAL A 220 -0.97 -14.17 -14.05
C VAL A 220 0.09 -13.16 -14.41
N ILE A 221 0.95 -12.87 -13.43
CA ILE A 221 1.94 -11.80 -13.53
C ILE A 221 3.25 -12.39 -14.04
N ASP A 222 3.50 -12.20 -15.33
CA ASP A 222 4.74 -12.51 -16.03
C ASP A 222 5.34 -11.24 -16.64
N GLU A 223 6.48 -11.37 -17.33
CA GLU A 223 7.14 -10.26 -18.05
C GLU A 223 6.18 -9.54 -19.01
N ARG A 224 5.33 -10.30 -19.73
CA ARG A 224 4.39 -9.74 -20.70
C ARG A 224 3.32 -8.90 -20.00
N PHE A 225 2.79 -9.38 -18.89
CA PHE A 225 1.83 -8.63 -18.06
C PHE A 225 2.46 -7.31 -17.59
N VAL A 226 3.67 -7.38 -17.03
CA VAL A 226 4.43 -6.22 -16.54
C VAL A 226 4.72 -5.22 -17.67
N ASP A 227 5.16 -5.70 -18.82
CA ASP A 227 5.43 -4.86 -20.00
C ASP A 227 4.22 -4.04 -20.46
N VAL A 228 3.02 -4.63 -20.45
CA VAL A 228 1.79 -3.93 -20.81
C VAL A 228 1.53 -2.76 -19.85
N LEU A 229 1.69 -2.98 -18.55
CA LEU A 229 1.45 -1.94 -17.54
C LEU A 229 2.52 -0.85 -17.57
N ARG A 230 3.79 -1.21 -17.72
CA ARG A 230 4.90 -0.24 -17.83
C ARG A 230 4.78 0.65 -19.06
N LYS A 231 4.42 0.10 -20.20
CA LYS A 231 4.12 0.87 -21.42
C LYS A 231 2.97 1.83 -21.22
N ALA A 232 2.07 1.55 -20.27
CA ALA A 232 0.99 2.45 -19.89
C ALA A 232 1.40 3.49 -18.82
N GLY A 233 2.64 3.45 -18.31
CA GLY A 233 3.18 4.34 -17.28
C GLY A 233 2.65 4.06 -15.87
N ILE A 234 2.30 2.81 -15.57
CA ILE A 234 1.70 2.39 -14.28
C ILE A 234 2.81 1.86 -13.37
N GLU A 235 2.93 2.43 -12.16
CA GLU A 235 3.79 1.91 -11.08
C GLU A 235 3.22 0.59 -10.53
N LEU A 236 4.11 -0.35 -10.19
CA LEU A 236 3.75 -1.71 -9.79
C LEU A 236 4.15 -2.02 -8.36
N HIS A 237 3.20 -2.43 -7.54
CA HIS A 237 3.38 -2.83 -6.16
C HIS A 237 2.74 -4.20 -5.95
N VAL A 238 3.41 -5.11 -5.24
CA VAL A 238 2.90 -6.48 -5.04
C VAL A 238 2.66 -6.79 -3.57
N TRP A 239 1.57 -7.51 -3.28
CA TRP A 239 1.16 -7.97 -1.95
C TRP A 239 0.50 -9.35 -2.00
N THR A 240 0.44 -10.18 -0.96
CA THR A 240 1.32 -10.19 0.21
C THR A 240 2.34 -11.29 -0.01
N ILE A 241 3.60 -10.94 -0.06
CA ILE A 241 4.68 -11.86 -0.42
C ILE A 241 5.45 -12.24 0.85
N ASN A 242 5.29 -13.49 1.29
CA ASN A 242 5.90 -14.02 2.50
C ASN A 242 6.90 -15.16 2.21
N ASP A 243 7.15 -15.43 0.93
CA ASP A 243 8.08 -16.46 0.45
C ASP A 243 9.25 -15.83 -0.30
N ALA A 244 10.47 -16.24 0.04
CA ALA A 244 11.70 -15.70 -0.53
C ALA A 244 11.81 -15.90 -2.06
N LYS A 245 11.32 -17.03 -2.59
CA LYS A 245 11.36 -17.30 -4.04
C LYS A 245 10.40 -16.40 -4.79
N GLN A 246 9.21 -16.17 -4.22
CA GLN A 246 8.26 -15.20 -4.80
C GLN A 246 8.82 -13.78 -4.73
N ALA A 247 9.48 -13.40 -3.61
CA ALA A 247 10.12 -12.10 -3.49
C ALA A 247 11.19 -11.88 -4.57
N LEU A 248 12.06 -12.88 -4.80
CA LEU A 248 13.07 -12.85 -5.86
C LEU A 248 12.42 -12.77 -7.26
N TYR A 249 11.32 -13.50 -7.48
CA TYR A 249 10.59 -13.46 -8.75
C TYR A 249 10.06 -12.03 -9.04
N PHE A 250 9.37 -11.40 -8.10
CA PHE A 250 8.83 -10.05 -8.28
C PHE A 250 9.93 -8.98 -8.27
N SER A 251 11.04 -9.21 -7.57
CA SER A 251 12.23 -8.37 -7.67
C SER A 251 12.83 -8.41 -9.07
N GLY A 252 12.95 -9.60 -9.67
CA GLY A 252 13.41 -9.76 -11.05
C GLY A 252 12.49 -9.10 -12.09
N LEU A 253 11.20 -8.96 -11.78
CA LEU A 253 10.25 -8.18 -12.57
C LEU A 253 10.26 -6.68 -12.21
N GLU A 254 11.18 -6.22 -11.37
CA GLU A 254 11.41 -4.81 -10.99
C GLU A 254 10.17 -4.08 -10.46
N PHE A 255 9.37 -4.72 -9.61
CA PHE A 255 8.29 -4.05 -8.89
C PHE A 255 8.86 -2.97 -7.97
N GLU A 256 8.19 -1.82 -7.84
CA GLU A 256 8.62 -0.71 -6.98
C GLU A 256 8.58 -1.07 -5.50
N SER A 257 7.66 -1.95 -5.08
CA SER A 257 7.61 -2.43 -3.70
C SER A 257 7.09 -3.86 -3.57
N ILE A 258 7.56 -4.53 -2.52
CA ILE A 258 7.02 -5.80 -2.02
C ILE A 258 6.42 -5.57 -0.64
N THR A 259 5.12 -5.84 -0.50
CA THR A 259 4.40 -5.82 0.77
C THR A 259 4.41 -7.22 1.39
N THR A 260 4.85 -7.32 2.66
CA THR A 260 5.08 -8.60 3.35
C THR A 260 4.75 -8.53 4.84
N ASP A 261 4.33 -9.67 5.42
CA ASP A 261 4.16 -9.82 6.88
C ASP A 261 5.51 -9.97 7.62
N LYS A 262 6.61 -10.23 6.86
CA LYS A 262 7.94 -10.60 7.36
C LYS A 262 9.04 -9.69 6.80
N PRO A 263 9.05 -8.39 7.14
CA PRO A 263 9.92 -7.43 6.46
C PRO A 263 11.41 -7.78 6.56
N ALA A 264 11.92 -8.17 7.73
CA ALA A 264 13.33 -8.54 7.89
C ALA A 264 13.72 -9.79 7.08
N GLU A 265 12.84 -10.82 7.06
CA GLU A 265 13.10 -12.08 6.33
C GLU A 265 13.13 -11.83 4.82
N ILE A 266 12.18 -11.07 4.30
CA ILE A 266 12.12 -10.77 2.86
C ILE A 266 13.26 -9.84 2.44
N ARG A 267 13.63 -8.86 3.25
CA ARG A 267 14.81 -8.02 2.97
C ARG A 267 16.09 -8.85 2.86
N ALA A 268 16.31 -9.75 3.80
CA ALA A 268 17.51 -10.61 3.80
C ALA A 268 17.56 -11.60 2.61
N ALA A 269 16.42 -11.88 1.98
CA ALA A 269 16.34 -12.75 0.81
C ALA A 269 16.60 -12.03 -0.51
N LEU A 270 16.51 -10.70 -0.54
CA LEU A 270 16.72 -9.90 -1.75
C LEU A 270 18.19 -9.49 -1.89
N PRO A 271 18.71 -9.38 -3.11
CA PRO A 271 20.08 -8.89 -3.34
C PRO A 271 20.21 -7.44 -2.89
N ASP A 272 21.38 -7.09 -2.37
CA ASP A 272 21.70 -5.71 -2.02
C ASP A 272 21.61 -4.81 -3.27
N PRO A 273 21.09 -3.58 -3.14
CA PRO A 273 20.97 -2.63 -4.26
C PRO A 273 22.32 -2.33 -4.99
N ILE A 274 23.45 -2.58 -4.32
CA ILE A 274 24.80 -2.27 -4.80
C ILE A 274 25.28 -3.30 -5.84
N ASP A 275 24.71 -4.50 -5.87
CA ASP A 275 25.22 -5.60 -6.73
C ASP A 275 24.62 -5.60 -8.15
N GLN A 276 23.68 -4.72 -8.48
CA GLN A 276 23.04 -4.67 -9.80
C GLN A 276 23.75 -3.76 -10.81
N GLY A 277 24.86 -3.12 -10.44
CA GLY A 277 25.66 -2.22 -11.28
C GLY A 277 26.69 -2.88 -12.21
N GLY A 278 26.71 -4.19 -12.32
CA GLY A 278 27.75 -4.98 -13.00
C GLY A 278 27.24 -5.96 -14.08
N ARG A 279 26.29 -5.57 -14.94
CA ARG A 279 26.00 -6.34 -16.17
C ARG A 279 25.86 -5.42 -17.36
#